data_3cce4fc1871935579b9f5df69260c87b
#
_entry.id   3cce4fc1871935579b9f5df69260c87b
#
_cell.length_a   1.000
_cell.length_b   1.000
_cell.length_c   1.000
_cell.angle_alpha   90.00
_cell.angle_beta   90.00
_cell.angle_gamma   90.00
#
_symmetry.space_group_name_H-M   'P 1'
#
loop_
_entity.id
_entity.type
_entity.pdbx_description
1 polymer ?
#
loop_
_entity_poly.entity_id
_entity_poly.type
_entity_poly.pdbx_seq_one_letter_code
_entity_poly.pdbx_strand_id
1 'polypeptide(L)'
;EAYTGDGEMINSEFLNGYTKKKDSIERMLEELEKKGIGKAGVQYKMKDWAFNRQRYWGEPIPLIHCPNCGVVAVPENELPLRLPDVKDFEPGEDGQSPLAKIDSFVNCTCPKCGAAAKRETDTMPQWAGSSWYFLRYTDPHNANALADMDKLKYWMPVDWYNGGMEHVTRHMIYSRFWHHFLYDLGVVNTPEPYAKRSIQGLILGPDGDKMSKSKGNVVDPLDIVEEYGADTLRTYVLFMGDYGAATPWSENSVKGCKKFLDRVAGLTDILSEESVSDELEMKLHRTIKKVSSDIENLKFNTAIASLMTLINEITAEGHLSKDDLTIFIKLLSPFAPHICEEIWEFIGGEGLLAVSEWPKYDEGKTIAKTVEIGVQVNGKVRGTIVIPNGCEKEKAFEIAKADERIASFLEGKNLIKEIYVPNKIVNFVAK
;
A
#
# COMPACT_ATOMS: atom_id res chain seq x y z
N GLU A 1 -25.11 31.70 19.19
CA GLU A 1 -23.73 31.24 19.25
C GLU A 1 -22.80 32.44 19.52
N ALA A 2 -21.79 32.24 20.34
CA ALA A 2 -20.79 33.31 20.60
C ALA A 2 -19.94 33.50 19.33
N TYR A 3 -19.71 34.75 18.97
CA TYR A 3 -18.81 35.11 17.88
C TYR A 3 -17.36 34.77 18.26
N THR A 4 -16.67 34.00 17.43
CA THR A 4 -15.30 33.51 17.67
C THR A 4 -14.26 34.10 16.72
N GLY A 5 -14.65 34.97 15.80
CA GLY A 5 -13.77 35.64 14.84
C GLY A 5 -13.08 36.88 15.42
N ASP A 6 -12.30 37.55 14.58
CA ASP A 6 -11.70 38.83 14.88
C ASP A 6 -12.75 39.95 14.78
N GLY A 7 -12.66 40.93 15.68
CA GLY A 7 -13.55 42.08 15.73
C GLY A 7 -13.16 43.00 16.85
N GLU A 8 -13.62 44.26 16.80
CA GLU A 8 -13.32 45.22 17.85
C GLU A 8 -14.05 44.87 19.18
N MET A 9 -13.29 44.72 20.24
CA MET A 9 -13.82 44.48 21.57
C MET A 9 -14.46 45.76 22.08
N ILE A 10 -15.76 45.71 22.42
CA ILE A 10 -16.53 46.80 23.00
C ILE A 10 -17.19 46.36 24.30
N ASN A 11 -17.49 47.29 25.20
CA ASN A 11 -18.10 46.99 26.52
C ASN A 11 -17.32 45.95 27.34
N SER A 12 -16.00 45.90 27.16
CA SER A 12 -15.09 44.91 27.76
C SER A 12 -14.00 45.54 28.60
N GLU A 13 -14.26 46.73 29.17
CA GLU A 13 -13.36 47.50 30.05
C GLU A 13 -11.94 47.67 29.45
N PHE A 14 -10.92 47.08 30.09
CA PHE A 14 -9.53 47.14 29.67
C PHE A 14 -9.21 46.44 28.35
N LEU A 15 -10.16 45.69 27.77
CA LEU A 15 -10.03 45.07 26.47
C LEU A 15 -10.66 45.89 25.32
N ASN A 16 -11.35 47.00 25.62
CA ASN A 16 -11.94 47.85 24.62
C ASN A 16 -10.91 48.32 23.57
N GLY A 17 -11.29 48.28 22.29
CA GLY A 17 -10.44 48.70 21.20
C GLY A 17 -9.48 47.64 20.64
N TYR A 18 -9.32 46.49 21.31
CA TYR A 18 -8.55 45.38 20.72
C TYR A 18 -9.34 44.75 19.56
N THR A 19 -8.68 44.63 18.41
CA THR A 19 -9.31 44.12 17.17
C THR A 19 -8.89 42.69 16.83
N LYS A 20 -7.77 42.22 17.39
CA LYS A 20 -7.24 40.89 17.16
C LYS A 20 -7.38 40.03 18.41
N LYS A 21 -7.91 38.84 18.22
CA LYS A 21 -8.11 37.85 19.28
C LYS A 21 -6.83 37.57 20.07
N LYS A 22 -5.70 37.46 19.39
CA LYS A 22 -4.40 37.18 20.02
C LYS A 22 -4.04 38.27 21.04
N ASP A 23 -4.13 39.51 20.63
CA ASP A 23 -3.75 40.67 21.48
C ASP A 23 -4.69 40.80 22.68
N SER A 24 -5.98 40.53 22.50
CA SER A 24 -6.99 40.48 23.58
C SER A 24 -6.68 39.37 24.60
N ILE A 25 -6.24 38.21 24.15
CA ILE A 25 -5.88 37.08 25.03
C ILE A 25 -4.62 37.46 25.84
N GLU A 26 -3.59 37.97 25.17
CA GLU A 26 -2.36 38.41 25.86
C GLU A 26 -2.66 39.47 26.94
N ARG A 27 -3.45 40.45 26.63
CA ARG A 27 -3.85 41.50 27.60
C ARG A 27 -4.69 40.94 28.76
N MET A 28 -5.57 39.98 28.49
CA MET A 28 -6.36 39.29 29.54
C MET A 28 -5.46 38.48 30.46
N LEU A 29 -4.48 37.74 29.90
CA LEU A 29 -3.53 36.96 30.69
C LEU A 29 -2.69 37.84 31.63
N GLU A 30 -2.20 38.99 31.15
CA GLU A 30 -1.50 39.96 31.97
C GLU A 30 -2.36 40.44 33.19
N GLU A 31 -3.63 40.71 32.94
CA GLU A 31 -4.53 41.16 34.00
C GLU A 31 -4.85 40.07 35.02
N LEU A 32 -5.01 38.82 34.57
CA LEU A 32 -5.23 37.64 35.43
C LEU A 32 -3.99 37.37 36.31
N GLU A 33 -2.80 37.44 35.73
CA GLU A 33 -1.54 37.26 36.46
C GLU A 33 -1.32 38.38 37.49
N LYS A 34 -1.59 39.63 37.11
CA LYS A 34 -1.50 40.77 37.99
C LYS A 34 -2.43 40.67 39.21
N LYS A 35 -3.63 40.11 39.00
CA LYS A 35 -4.60 39.86 40.08
C LYS A 35 -4.31 38.58 40.87
N GLY A 36 -3.35 37.76 40.46
CA GLY A 36 -2.99 36.51 41.11
C GLY A 36 -4.07 35.40 41.02
N ILE A 37 -5.02 35.51 40.04
CA ILE A 37 -6.16 34.60 39.89
C ILE A 37 -6.05 33.70 38.68
N GLY A 38 -4.99 33.85 37.85
CA GLY A 38 -4.73 33.01 36.67
C GLY A 38 -3.32 33.19 36.15
N LYS A 39 -2.90 32.31 35.29
CA LYS A 39 -1.61 32.38 34.59
C LYS A 39 -1.74 31.82 33.19
N ALA A 40 -0.84 32.22 32.29
CA ALA A 40 -0.73 31.58 30.97
C ALA A 40 -0.43 30.10 31.11
N GLY A 41 -1.11 29.27 30.30
CA GLY A 41 -0.90 27.84 30.27
C GLY A 41 -0.95 27.33 28.84
N VAL A 42 -0.21 26.28 28.56
CA VAL A 42 -0.24 25.56 27.27
C VAL A 42 -1.09 24.30 27.45
N GLN A 43 -2.08 24.17 26.63
CA GLN A 43 -2.88 22.93 26.56
C GLN A 43 -2.65 22.25 25.23
N TYR A 44 -2.16 21.03 25.27
CA TYR A 44 -1.98 20.22 24.09
C TYR A 44 -3.32 19.65 23.62
N LYS A 45 -3.55 19.61 22.30
CA LYS A 45 -4.75 19.00 21.71
C LYS A 45 -4.76 17.47 21.85
N MET A 46 -3.58 16.86 21.91
CA MET A 46 -3.43 15.43 22.10
C MET A 46 -3.55 15.10 23.59
N LYS A 47 -4.40 14.13 23.93
CA LYS A 47 -4.52 13.60 25.28
C LYS A 47 -3.39 12.64 25.60
N ASP A 48 -3.08 12.51 26.88
CA ASP A 48 -2.14 11.48 27.35
C ASP A 48 -2.62 10.08 26.94
N TRP A 49 -1.67 9.22 26.65
CA TRP A 49 -1.98 7.84 26.26
C TRP A 49 -2.28 7.01 27.50
N ALA A 50 -3.24 6.11 27.38
CA ALA A 50 -3.39 5.02 28.32
C ALA A 50 -2.30 3.97 28.02
N PHE A 51 -1.15 4.14 28.66
CA PHE A 51 0.04 3.31 28.39
C PHE A 51 0.09 2.03 29.22
N ASN A 52 -0.77 1.89 30.21
CA ASN A 52 -0.89 0.72 31.08
C ASN A 52 -2.31 0.15 31.02
N ARG A 53 -2.42 -1.18 31.17
CA ARG A 53 -3.68 -1.91 31.14
C ARG A 53 -3.73 -2.96 32.24
N GLN A 54 -4.89 -3.17 32.80
CA GLN A 54 -5.23 -4.23 33.74
C GLN A 54 -5.53 -5.52 32.94
N ARG A 55 -4.54 -5.99 32.19
CA ARG A 55 -4.63 -7.19 31.34
C ARG A 55 -3.40 -8.06 31.56
N TYR A 56 -3.55 -9.38 31.45
CA TYR A 56 -2.41 -10.30 31.51
C TYR A 56 -1.51 -10.18 30.27
N TRP A 57 -2.13 -10.21 29.08
CA TRP A 57 -1.39 -10.13 27.83
C TRP A 57 -0.89 -8.72 27.51
N GLY A 58 0.40 -8.56 27.61
CA GLY A 58 1.15 -7.32 27.37
C GLY A 58 2.55 -7.42 27.93
N GLU A 59 3.43 -6.48 27.61
CA GLU A 59 4.76 -6.42 28.18
C GLU A 59 4.65 -5.95 29.65
N PRO A 60 5.25 -6.70 30.63
CA PRO A 60 5.27 -6.28 32.03
C PRO A 60 6.05 -4.98 32.17
N ILE A 61 5.57 -4.09 33.03
CA ILE A 61 6.23 -2.81 33.31
C ILE A 61 7.30 -3.05 34.38
N PRO A 62 8.60 -2.83 34.11
CA PRO A 62 9.68 -3.17 35.02
C PRO A 62 9.86 -2.15 36.15
N LEU A 63 8.81 -1.93 36.93
CA LEU A 63 8.78 -1.02 38.06
C LEU A 63 8.40 -1.72 39.36
N ILE A 64 8.90 -1.17 40.47
CA ILE A 64 8.64 -1.63 41.84
C ILE A 64 8.14 -0.43 42.65
N HIS A 65 7.03 -0.61 43.35
CA HIS A 65 6.45 0.35 44.27
C HIS A 65 6.93 0.08 45.69
N CYS A 66 7.82 0.93 46.17
CA CYS A 66 8.37 0.84 47.52
C CYS A 66 7.76 1.92 48.44
N PRO A 67 7.26 1.57 49.62
CA PRO A 67 6.69 2.55 50.56
C PRO A 67 7.68 3.63 50.99
N ASN A 68 8.99 3.30 51.02
CA ASN A 68 10.03 4.23 51.46
C ASN A 68 10.68 5.00 50.30
N CYS A 69 10.83 4.37 49.14
CA CYS A 69 11.60 4.94 48.00
C CYS A 69 10.73 5.45 46.85
N GLY A 70 9.41 5.22 46.90
CA GLY A 70 8.50 5.50 45.79
C GLY A 70 8.68 4.47 44.66
N VAL A 71 8.59 4.92 43.41
CA VAL A 71 8.75 4.05 42.23
C VAL A 71 10.24 3.82 41.95
N VAL A 72 10.64 2.56 41.82
CA VAL A 72 12.02 2.12 41.59
C VAL A 72 12.04 1.16 40.38
N ALA A 73 13.04 1.27 39.52
CA ALA A 73 13.20 0.33 38.41
C ALA A 73 13.60 -1.07 38.87
N VAL A 74 13.13 -2.11 38.21
CA VAL A 74 13.65 -3.47 38.34
C VAL A 74 15.13 -3.46 37.91
N PRO A 75 16.04 -4.14 38.65
CA PRO A 75 17.45 -4.23 38.27
C PRO A 75 17.66 -4.87 36.90
N GLU A 76 18.66 -4.41 36.15
CA GLU A 76 18.96 -4.93 34.81
C GLU A 76 19.23 -6.42 34.77
N ASN A 77 19.86 -6.96 35.80
CA ASN A 77 20.16 -8.41 35.93
C ASN A 77 18.89 -9.26 36.14
N GLU A 78 17.75 -8.67 36.47
CA GLU A 78 16.45 -9.35 36.56
C GLU A 78 15.61 -9.21 35.25
N LEU A 79 16.16 -8.55 34.25
CA LEU A 79 15.50 -8.42 32.93
C LEU A 79 15.88 -9.61 32.00
N PRO A 80 15.01 -10.07 31.14
CA PRO A 80 13.64 -9.59 30.91
C PRO A 80 12.68 -10.02 32.03
N LEU A 81 11.87 -9.08 32.51
CA LEU A 81 10.76 -9.41 33.42
C LEU A 81 9.72 -10.23 32.65
N ARG A 82 9.52 -11.50 33.09
CA ARG A 82 8.59 -12.41 32.39
C ARG A 82 7.25 -12.49 33.11
N LEU A 83 6.19 -12.66 32.32
CA LEU A 83 4.88 -12.99 32.88
C LEU A 83 4.91 -14.38 33.52
N PRO A 84 4.33 -14.57 34.71
CA PRO A 84 4.22 -15.87 35.32
C PRO A 84 3.20 -16.74 34.57
N ASP A 85 3.45 -18.05 34.49
CA ASP A 85 2.48 -19.00 33.96
C ASP A 85 1.21 -19.04 34.82
N VAL A 86 0.06 -18.78 34.24
CA VAL A 86 -1.23 -18.76 34.93
C VAL A 86 -2.28 -19.54 34.15
N LYS A 87 -3.24 -20.10 34.88
CA LYS A 87 -4.42 -20.75 34.27
C LYS A 87 -5.59 -19.82 34.07
N ASP A 88 -5.70 -18.80 34.94
CA ASP A 88 -6.73 -17.76 34.88
C ASP A 88 -6.04 -16.40 34.70
N PHE A 89 -6.45 -15.70 33.66
CA PHE A 89 -5.93 -14.39 33.27
C PHE A 89 -7.01 -13.32 33.11
N GLU A 90 -8.20 -13.58 33.69
CA GLU A 90 -9.25 -12.58 33.72
C GLU A 90 -9.00 -11.51 34.79
N PRO A 91 -9.35 -10.25 34.53
CA PRO A 91 -9.28 -9.18 35.54
C PRO A 91 -10.07 -9.53 36.79
N GLY A 92 -9.68 -8.96 37.94
CA GLY A 92 -10.44 -9.06 39.17
C GLY A 92 -11.82 -8.39 39.08
N GLU A 93 -12.74 -8.75 39.99
CA GLU A 93 -14.06 -8.12 40.10
C GLU A 93 -13.97 -6.62 40.38
N ASP A 94 -12.88 -6.17 41.00
CA ASP A 94 -12.56 -4.77 41.28
C ASP A 94 -11.82 -4.07 40.11
N GLY A 95 -11.66 -4.75 38.96
CA GLY A 95 -10.96 -4.26 37.78
C GLY A 95 -9.44 -4.27 37.89
N GLN A 96 -8.85 -4.86 38.95
CA GLN A 96 -7.41 -5.02 39.07
C GLN A 96 -6.86 -6.00 38.04
N SER A 97 -5.56 -5.82 37.70
CA SER A 97 -4.83 -6.73 36.83
C SER A 97 -4.84 -8.17 37.34
N PRO A 98 -4.98 -9.18 36.48
CA PRO A 98 -4.80 -10.59 36.86
C PRO A 98 -3.47 -10.85 37.60
N LEU A 99 -2.41 -10.12 37.26
CA LEU A 99 -1.10 -10.21 37.92
C LEU A 99 -1.15 -9.81 39.39
N ALA A 100 -2.08 -8.92 39.78
CA ALA A 100 -2.24 -8.47 41.17
C ALA A 100 -2.65 -9.61 42.12
N LYS A 101 -3.24 -10.70 41.60
CA LYS A 101 -3.67 -11.87 42.34
C LYS A 101 -2.52 -12.89 42.60
N ILE A 102 -1.33 -12.66 42.04
CA ILE A 102 -0.21 -13.62 42.06
C ILE A 102 0.86 -13.12 43.03
N ASP A 103 0.76 -13.55 44.28
CA ASP A 103 1.67 -13.14 45.36
C ASP A 103 3.16 -13.32 45.01
N SER A 104 3.53 -14.41 44.34
CA SER A 104 4.90 -14.67 43.91
C SER A 104 5.42 -13.71 42.85
N PHE A 105 4.55 -13.08 42.09
CA PHE A 105 4.90 -12.03 41.14
C PHE A 105 4.89 -10.64 41.78
N VAL A 106 3.87 -10.35 42.58
CA VAL A 106 3.64 -9.02 43.16
C VAL A 106 4.66 -8.69 44.23
N ASN A 107 4.84 -9.61 45.21
CA ASN A 107 5.65 -9.32 46.39
C ASN A 107 7.15 -9.47 46.08
N CYS A 108 7.89 -8.38 46.33
CA CYS A 108 9.33 -8.34 46.08
C CYS A 108 10.06 -7.50 47.15
N THR A 109 11.37 -7.48 47.07
CA THR A 109 12.22 -6.62 47.88
C THR A 109 12.66 -5.40 47.09
N CYS A 110 12.59 -4.24 47.69
CA CYS A 110 13.07 -3.02 47.05
C CYS A 110 14.59 -3.08 46.82
N PRO A 111 15.08 -2.95 45.55
CA PRO A 111 16.51 -3.05 45.28
C PRO A 111 17.31 -1.87 45.82
N LYS A 112 16.64 -0.76 46.20
CA LYS A 112 17.29 0.45 46.71
C LYS A 112 17.47 0.43 48.25
N CYS A 113 16.47 -0.03 48.99
CA CYS A 113 16.50 0.05 50.45
C CYS A 113 16.28 -1.27 51.18
N GLY A 114 16.02 -2.37 50.48
CA GLY A 114 15.81 -3.69 51.08
C GLY A 114 14.44 -3.90 51.78
N ALA A 115 13.55 -2.91 51.78
CA ALA A 115 12.22 -3.02 52.36
C ALA A 115 11.29 -3.89 51.49
N ALA A 116 10.24 -4.44 52.13
CA ALA A 116 9.16 -5.10 51.37
C ALA A 116 8.49 -4.09 50.40
N ALA A 117 8.27 -4.55 49.17
CA ALA A 117 7.78 -3.73 48.08
C ALA A 117 6.87 -4.58 47.18
N LYS A 118 6.20 -3.92 46.22
CA LYS A 118 5.31 -4.59 45.24
C LYS A 118 5.73 -4.25 43.82
N ARG A 119 5.80 -5.27 42.96
CA ARG A 119 5.94 -5.03 41.51
C ARG A 119 4.71 -4.38 40.93
N GLU A 120 4.92 -3.60 39.85
CA GLU A 120 3.84 -3.13 39.00
C GLU A 120 3.09 -4.35 38.40
N THR A 121 1.77 -4.31 38.43
CA THR A 121 0.91 -5.40 37.98
C THR A 121 0.17 -5.08 36.68
N ASP A 122 0.17 -3.84 36.27
CA ASP A 122 -0.32 -3.46 34.93
C ASP A 122 0.69 -3.89 33.86
N THR A 123 0.19 -4.13 32.67
CA THR A 123 1.02 -4.41 31.50
C THR A 123 0.92 -3.30 30.48
N MET A 124 1.93 -3.15 29.63
CA MET A 124 1.88 -2.23 28.51
C MET A 124 0.94 -2.76 27.42
N PRO A 125 0.22 -1.89 26.67
CA PRO A 125 -0.57 -2.34 25.54
C PRO A 125 0.35 -2.84 24.41
N GLN A 126 -0.20 -3.65 23.51
CA GLN A 126 0.53 -4.18 22.33
C GLN A 126 1.19 -3.07 21.47
N TRP A 127 0.75 -1.82 21.60
CA TRP A 127 1.37 -0.67 20.94
C TRP A 127 2.79 -0.39 21.43
N ALA A 128 3.14 -0.81 22.62
CA ALA A 128 4.52 -0.70 23.14
C ALA A 128 5.46 -1.60 22.33
N GLY A 129 5.18 -2.89 22.24
CA GLY A 129 5.96 -3.84 21.45
C GLY A 129 5.95 -3.51 19.95
N SER A 130 4.79 -3.14 19.41
CA SER A 130 4.69 -2.77 17.99
C SER A 130 5.44 -1.47 17.64
N SER A 131 5.84 -0.68 18.65
CA SER A 131 6.53 0.59 18.44
C SER A 131 7.96 0.46 17.95
N TRP A 132 8.57 -0.71 18.08
CA TRP A 132 10.00 -0.89 17.79
C TRP A 132 10.36 -2.22 17.09
N TYR A 133 9.39 -3.05 16.74
CA TYR A 133 9.63 -4.37 16.13
C TYR A 133 10.49 -4.28 14.86
N PHE A 134 10.29 -3.26 14.03
CA PHE A 134 11.03 -3.05 12.79
C PHE A 134 12.52 -2.77 13.02
N LEU A 135 12.87 -2.19 14.17
CA LEU A 135 14.27 -2.03 14.59
C LEU A 135 14.85 -3.38 14.98
N ARG A 136 14.12 -4.15 15.80
CA ARG A 136 14.57 -5.47 16.27
C ARG A 136 14.72 -6.49 15.13
N TYR A 137 13.90 -6.39 14.08
CA TYR A 137 14.01 -7.25 12.88
C TYR A 137 15.34 -7.11 12.16
N THR A 138 16.02 -5.97 12.28
CA THR A 138 17.34 -5.79 11.66
C THR A 138 18.42 -6.66 12.32
N ASP A 139 18.22 -7.03 13.61
CA ASP A 139 19.18 -7.82 14.39
C ASP A 139 18.49 -8.65 15.50
N PRO A 140 17.66 -9.66 15.14
CA PRO A 140 16.73 -10.32 16.07
C PRO A 140 17.43 -11.15 17.15
N HIS A 141 18.67 -11.56 16.94
CA HIS A 141 19.43 -12.42 17.85
C HIS A 141 20.46 -11.66 18.70
N ASN A 142 20.50 -10.35 18.64
CA ASN A 142 21.42 -9.55 19.44
C ASN A 142 21.03 -9.60 20.92
N ALA A 143 21.90 -10.17 21.74
CA ALA A 143 21.70 -10.28 23.20
C ALA A 143 22.18 -9.04 23.97
N ASN A 144 22.96 -8.15 23.35
CA ASN A 144 23.67 -7.07 24.03
C ASN A 144 23.03 -5.68 23.78
N ALA A 145 22.28 -5.52 22.70
CA ALA A 145 21.66 -4.26 22.33
C ALA A 145 20.30 -4.48 21.66
N LEU A 146 19.50 -3.40 21.48
CA LEU A 146 18.28 -3.40 20.71
C LEU A 146 18.52 -3.93 19.29
N ALA A 147 19.56 -3.44 18.64
CA ALA A 147 20.13 -3.92 17.39
C ALA A 147 21.53 -3.33 17.21
N ASP A 148 22.36 -3.95 16.39
CA ASP A 148 23.66 -3.42 16.03
C ASP A 148 23.53 -2.10 15.24
N MET A 149 24.36 -1.09 15.58
CA MET A 149 24.25 0.24 14.96
C MET A 149 24.56 0.24 13.46
N ASP A 150 25.47 -0.62 12.99
CA ASP A 150 25.81 -0.66 11.56
C ASP A 150 24.70 -1.33 10.76
N LYS A 151 23.99 -2.32 11.34
CA LYS A 151 22.76 -2.87 10.76
C LYS A 151 21.64 -1.84 10.74
N LEU A 152 21.47 -1.04 11.80
CA LEU A 152 20.50 0.06 11.81
C LEU A 152 20.81 1.11 10.76
N LYS A 153 22.08 1.51 10.59
CA LYS A 153 22.48 2.46 9.53
C LYS A 153 22.20 1.93 8.12
N TYR A 154 22.29 0.62 7.92
CA TYR A 154 22.02 0.00 6.63
C TYR A 154 20.52 -0.10 6.32
N TRP A 155 19.70 -0.52 7.30
CA TRP A 155 18.30 -0.83 7.10
C TRP A 155 17.33 0.32 7.40
N MET A 156 17.77 1.36 8.13
CA MET A 156 16.90 2.45 8.55
C MET A 156 17.23 3.77 7.83
N PRO A 157 16.23 4.61 7.60
CA PRO A 157 14.79 4.42 7.89
C PRO A 157 14.17 3.35 6.98
N VAL A 158 13.02 2.79 7.39
CA VAL A 158 12.23 1.88 6.54
C VAL A 158 11.85 2.61 5.26
N ASP A 159 12.20 2.06 4.08
CA ASP A 159 12.04 2.74 2.79
C ASP A 159 10.57 3.03 2.47
N TRP A 160 9.71 2.05 2.72
CA TRP A 160 8.28 2.17 2.42
C TRP A 160 7.42 1.41 3.44
N TYR A 161 6.59 2.14 4.16
CA TYR A 161 5.74 1.61 5.22
C TYR A 161 4.26 1.65 4.83
N ASN A 162 3.64 0.47 4.70
CA ASN A 162 2.25 0.31 4.32
C ASN A 162 1.39 -0.03 5.54
N GLY A 163 0.23 0.60 5.66
CA GLY A 163 -0.68 0.33 6.76
C GLY A 163 -2.00 1.09 6.66
N GLY A 164 -3.04 0.58 7.34
CA GLY A 164 -4.36 1.18 7.34
C GLY A 164 -4.41 2.58 7.95
N MET A 165 -5.41 3.36 7.57
CA MET A 165 -5.62 4.73 8.06
C MET A 165 -5.79 4.79 9.58
N GLU A 166 -6.42 3.78 10.18
CA GLU A 166 -6.67 3.68 11.62
C GLU A 166 -5.39 3.67 12.46
N HIS A 167 -4.25 3.26 11.88
CA HIS A 167 -2.96 3.22 12.55
C HIS A 167 -2.26 4.59 12.61
N VAL A 168 -2.75 5.61 11.87
CA VAL A 168 -2.18 6.98 11.94
C VAL A 168 -2.21 7.51 13.36
N THR A 169 -3.35 7.32 14.04
CA THR A 169 -3.58 7.81 15.41
C THR A 169 -3.29 6.77 16.50
N ARG A 170 -2.70 5.62 16.13
CA ARG A 170 -2.37 4.51 17.04
C ARG A 170 -0.90 4.12 16.85
N HIS A 171 -0.64 3.02 16.18
CA HIS A 171 0.71 2.49 15.97
C HIS A 171 1.71 3.54 15.47
N MET A 172 1.33 4.39 14.51
CA MET A 172 2.25 5.40 13.94
C MET A 172 2.67 6.46 14.95
N ILE A 173 1.74 6.93 15.80
CA ILE A 173 2.09 7.89 16.85
C ILE A 173 3.03 7.24 17.87
N TYR A 174 2.71 6.03 18.35
CA TYR A 174 3.54 5.33 19.33
C TYR A 174 4.94 5.02 18.77
N SER A 175 5.02 4.47 17.57
CA SER A 175 6.30 4.10 16.97
C SER A 175 7.18 5.32 16.69
N ARG A 176 6.61 6.43 16.22
CA ARG A 176 7.38 7.67 16.01
C ARG A 176 7.83 8.28 17.34
N PHE A 177 6.99 8.28 18.37
CA PHE A 177 7.38 8.76 19.69
C PHE A 177 8.54 7.95 20.28
N TRP A 178 8.43 6.60 20.24
CA TRP A 178 9.52 5.71 20.67
C TRP A 178 10.80 5.94 19.87
N HIS A 179 10.67 6.08 18.56
CA HIS A 179 11.82 6.28 17.68
C HIS A 179 12.53 7.61 17.98
N HIS A 180 11.79 8.71 18.19
CA HIS A 180 12.35 9.99 18.57
C HIS A 180 13.08 9.90 19.93
N PHE A 181 12.49 9.23 20.91
CA PHE A 181 13.13 8.99 22.20
C PHE A 181 14.43 8.18 22.05
N LEU A 182 14.42 7.11 21.27
CA LEU A 182 15.62 6.31 20.99
C LEU A 182 16.67 7.10 20.21
N TYR A 183 16.25 8.00 19.34
CA TYR A 183 17.15 8.92 18.64
C TYR A 183 17.83 9.90 19.58
N ASP A 184 17.10 10.51 20.48
CA ASP A 184 17.64 11.42 21.50
C ASP A 184 18.66 10.71 22.42
N LEU A 185 18.48 9.41 22.64
CA LEU A 185 19.44 8.57 23.38
C LEU A 185 20.63 8.08 22.53
N GLY A 186 20.65 8.34 21.22
CA GLY A 186 21.66 7.84 20.30
C GLY A 186 21.59 6.33 20.01
N VAL A 187 20.45 5.69 20.27
CA VAL A 187 20.22 4.26 20.04
C VAL A 187 19.88 3.96 18.58
N VAL A 188 19.31 4.92 17.88
CA VAL A 188 19.00 4.83 16.44
C VAL A 188 19.65 6.00 15.69
N ASN A 189 19.87 5.82 14.40
CA ASN A 189 20.66 6.74 13.56
C ASN A 189 19.84 7.77 12.79
N THR A 190 18.51 7.66 12.78
CA THR A 190 17.61 8.58 12.04
C THR A 190 16.54 9.15 12.95
N PRO A 191 16.11 10.41 12.75
CA PRO A 191 15.05 11.02 13.58
C PRO A 191 13.66 10.46 13.26
N GLU A 192 13.43 9.97 12.03
CA GLU A 192 12.16 9.38 11.60
C GLU A 192 12.32 7.91 11.24
N PRO A 193 11.38 7.04 11.64
CA PRO A 193 11.49 5.60 11.38
C PRO A 193 11.15 5.20 9.95
N TYR A 194 10.38 6.00 9.22
CA TYR A 194 9.83 5.68 7.89
C TYR A 194 10.12 6.79 6.89
N ALA A 195 10.72 6.44 5.73
CA ALA A 195 11.00 7.39 4.66
C ALA A 195 9.73 7.70 3.83
N LYS A 196 8.91 6.69 3.58
CA LYS A 196 7.66 6.81 2.81
C LYS A 196 6.55 6.02 3.48
N ARG A 197 5.33 6.55 3.44
CA ARG A 197 4.14 5.83 3.89
C ARG A 197 3.07 5.80 2.81
N SER A 198 2.42 4.64 2.66
CA SER A 198 1.19 4.47 1.89
C SER A 198 0.06 3.94 2.77
N ILE A 199 -1.15 4.32 2.40
CA ILE A 199 -2.36 3.92 3.11
C ILE A 199 -3.20 3.11 2.14
N GLN A 200 -3.53 1.87 2.52
CA GLN A 200 -4.53 1.09 1.79
C GLN A 200 -5.95 1.53 2.18
N GLY A 201 -6.85 1.43 1.22
CA GLY A 201 -8.28 1.63 1.44
C GLY A 201 -8.92 0.50 2.28
N LEU A 202 -10.14 0.72 2.71
CA LEU A 202 -10.92 -0.30 3.41
C LEU A 202 -11.71 -1.14 2.42
N ILE A 203 -11.74 -2.44 2.64
CA ILE A 203 -12.74 -3.32 2.01
C ILE A 203 -14.02 -3.20 2.83
N LEU A 204 -15.06 -2.70 2.19
CA LEU A 204 -16.38 -2.51 2.79
C LEU A 204 -17.22 -3.77 2.60
N GLY A 205 -18.25 -3.93 3.42
CA GLY A 205 -19.24 -4.97 3.21
C GLY A 205 -19.98 -4.80 1.87
N PRO A 206 -20.77 -5.82 1.45
CA PRO A 206 -21.58 -5.74 0.23
C PRO A 206 -22.61 -4.59 0.25
N ASP A 207 -22.95 -4.12 1.43
CA ASP A 207 -23.83 -2.97 1.70
C ASP A 207 -23.14 -1.61 1.56
N GLY A 208 -21.84 -1.59 1.31
CA GLY A 208 -21.02 -0.37 1.23
C GLY A 208 -20.61 0.22 2.57
N ASP A 209 -20.97 -0.43 3.67
CA ASP A 209 -20.58 -0.01 5.02
C ASP A 209 -19.33 -0.75 5.51
N LYS A 210 -18.67 -0.16 6.52
CA LYS A 210 -17.54 -0.83 7.18
C LYS A 210 -17.99 -2.17 7.77
N MET A 211 -17.24 -3.24 7.45
CA MET A 211 -17.51 -4.58 7.98
C MET A 211 -17.47 -4.61 9.51
N SER A 212 -18.49 -5.21 10.12
CA SER A 212 -18.63 -5.36 11.56
C SER A 212 -19.41 -6.61 11.91
N LYS A 213 -18.96 -7.37 12.91
CA LYS A 213 -19.68 -8.55 13.41
C LYS A 213 -21.11 -8.18 13.88
N SER A 214 -21.30 -7.00 14.48
CA SER A 214 -22.61 -6.53 14.94
C SER A 214 -23.59 -6.20 13.81
N LYS A 215 -23.08 -5.87 12.61
CA LYS A 215 -23.90 -5.61 11.40
C LYS A 215 -24.18 -6.88 10.58
N GLY A 216 -23.43 -7.96 10.82
CA GLY A 216 -23.55 -9.19 10.03
C GLY A 216 -23.10 -9.07 8.57
N ASN A 217 -22.35 -8.03 8.22
CA ASN A 217 -21.88 -7.75 6.86
C ASN A 217 -20.40 -8.14 6.63
N VAL A 218 -19.86 -8.99 7.52
CA VAL A 218 -18.46 -9.47 7.41
C VAL A 218 -18.39 -10.57 6.37
N VAL A 219 -17.38 -10.50 5.49
CA VAL A 219 -16.99 -11.59 4.59
C VAL A 219 -15.78 -12.29 5.20
N ASP A 220 -15.90 -13.60 5.45
CA ASP A 220 -14.77 -14.38 5.93
C ASP A 220 -13.86 -14.75 4.76
N PRO A 221 -12.56 -14.39 4.81
CA PRO A 221 -11.61 -14.76 3.77
C PRO A 221 -11.45 -16.26 3.59
N LEU A 222 -11.63 -17.05 4.66
CA LEU A 222 -11.48 -18.51 4.60
C LEU A 222 -12.58 -19.16 3.75
N ASP A 223 -13.82 -18.68 3.88
CA ASP A 223 -14.94 -19.17 3.06
C ASP A 223 -14.66 -18.93 1.56
N ILE A 224 -14.09 -17.77 1.22
CA ILE A 224 -13.72 -17.43 -0.15
C ILE A 224 -12.56 -18.30 -0.64
N VAL A 225 -11.59 -18.59 0.20
CA VAL A 225 -10.46 -19.49 -0.15
C VAL A 225 -10.96 -20.91 -0.38
N GLU A 226 -11.89 -21.41 0.44
CA GLU A 226 -12.47 -22.75 0.28
C GLU A 226 -13.29 -22.85 -1.01
N GLU A 227 -14.07 -21.82 -1.36
CA GLU A 227 -14.95 -21.86 -2.53
C GLU A 227 -14.22 -21.55 -3.85
N TYR A 228 -13.31 -20.59 -3.86
CA TYR A 228 -12.71 -20.06 -5.11
C TYR A 228 -11.19 -20.22 -5.20
N GLY A 229 -10.53 -20.57 -4.10
CA GLY A 229 -9.07 -20.65 -4.00
C GLY A 229 -8.38 -19.35 -3.57
N ALA A 230 -7.20 -19.50 -2.97
CA ALA A 230 -6.42 -18.38 -2.41
C ALA A 230 -6.01 -17.36 -3.49
N ASP A 231 -5.60 -17.81 -4.67
CA ASP A 231 -5.18 -16.93 -5.76
C ASP A 231 -6.35 -16.08 -6.30
N THR A 232 -7.57 -16.61 -6.27
CA THR A 232 -8.76 -15.83 -6.65
C THR A 232 -9.00 -14.70 -5.67
N LEU A 233 -8.93 -14.97 -4.37
CA LEU A 233 -9.08 -13.95 -3.34
C LEU A 233 -7.98 -12.87 -3.45
N ARG A 234 -6.71 -13.28 -3.59
CA ARG A 234 -5.57 -12.37 -3.75
C ARG A 234 -5.75 -11.46 -4.97
N THR A 235 -6.05 -12.07 -6.12
CA THR A 235 -6.27 -11.33 -7.38
C THR A 235 -7.43 -10.36 -7.23
N TYR A 236 -8.54 -10.80 -6.64
CA TYR A 236 -9.72 -9.95 -6.45
C TYR A 236 -9.44 -8.74 -5.55
N VAL A 237 -8.84 -8.95 -4.37
CA VAL A 237 -8.55 -7.87 -3.42
C VAL A 237 -7.67 -6.79 -4.03
N LEU A 238 -6.74 -7.16 -4.90
CA LEU A 238 -5.85 -6.22 -5.60
C LEU A 238 -6.47 -5.62 -6.87
N PHE A 239 -7.52 -6.25 -7.41
CA PHE A 239 -8.21 -5.79 -8.63
C PHE A 239 -9.41 -4.90 -8.36
N MET A 240 -10.07 -5.03 -7.20
CA MET A 240 -11.39 -4.44 -6.92
C MET A 240 -11.45 -2.91 -6.97
N GLY A 241 -10.31 -2.21 -6.89
CA GLY A 241 -10.28 -0.74 -6.93
C GLY A 241 -8.88 -0.16 -6.80
N ASP A 242 -8.80 1.15 -6.73
CA ASP A 242 -7.55 1.85 -6.41
C ASP A 242 -7.07 1.48 -5.01
N TYR A 243 -5.75 1.29 -4.85
CA TYR A 243 -5.13 0.82 -3.61
C TYR A 243 -5.49 1.68 -2.39
N GLY A 244 -5.64 2.99 -2.57
CA GLY A 244 -5.97 3.95 -1.50
C GLY A 244 -7.47 4.15 -1.26
N ALA A 245 -8.35 3.61 -2.12
CA ALA A 245 -9.78 3.84 -2.07
C ALA A 245 -10.53 2.78 -1.24
N ALA A 246 -11.57 3.20 -0.54
CA ALA A 246 -12.51 2.26 0.06
C ALA A 246 -13.42 1.68 -1.02
N THR A 247 -13.56 0.35 -1.08
CA THR A 247 -14.32 -0.33 -2.13
C THR A 247 -15.23 -1.40 -1.53
N PRO A 248 -16.51 -1.48 -1.91
CA PRO A 248 -17.42 -2.50 -1.43
C PRO A 248 -17.12 -3.88 -2.03
N TRP A 249 -17.33 -4.93 -1.24
CA TRP A 249 -17.20 -6.31 -1.66
C TRP A 249 -18.21 -6.67 -2.75
N SER A 250 -17.76 -7.41 -3.76
CA SER A 250 -18.60 -7.87 -4.88
C SER A 250 -18.30 -9.33 -5.20
N GLU A 251 -19.23 -10.22 -4.86
CA GLU A 251 -19.19 -11.64 -5.17
C GLU A 251 -19.06 -11.92 -6.68
N ASN A 252 -19.77 -11.14 -7.50
CA ASN A 252 -19.68 -11.28 -8.97
C ASN A 252 -18.28 -10.98 -9.49
N SER A 253 -17.58 -10.05 -8.89
CA SER A 253 -16.21 -9.72 -9.27
C SER A 253 -15.21 -10.79 -8.83
N VAL A 254 -15.45 -11.45 -7.67
CA VAL A 254 -14.68 -12.64 -7.25
C VAL A 254 -14.80 -13.73 -8.30
N LYS A 255 -16.03 -14.06 -8.74
CA LYS A 255 -16.28 -15.05 -9.83
C LYS A 255 -15.61 -14.64 -11.15
N GLY A 256 -15.53 -13.35 -11.44
CA GLY A 256 -14.80 -12.82 -12.58
C GLY A 256 -13.29 -13.12 -12.52
N CYS A 257 -12.68 -12.92 -11.35
CA CYS A 257 -11.27 -13.24 -11.11
C CYS A 257 -11.02 -14.75 -11.19
N LYS A 258 -11.93 -15.59 -10.67
CA LYS A 258 -11.83 -17.04 -10.81
C LYS A 258 -11.81 -17.46 -12.28
N LYS A 259 -12.76 -16.96 -13.10
CA LYS A 259 -12.79 -17.24 -14.54
C LYS A 259 -11.53 -16.77 -15.28
N PHE A 260 -10.95 -15.66 -14.85
CA PHE A 260 -9.67 -15.20 -15.41
C PHE A 260 -8.56 -16.21 -15.12
N LEU A 261 -8.43 -16.67 -13.86
CA LEU A 261 -7.41 -17.66 -13.49
C LEU A 261 -7.65 -19.03 -14.15
N ASP A 262 -8.91 -19.47 -14.33
CA ASP A 262 -9.22 -20.68 -15.08
C ASP A 262 -8.73 -20.60 -16.55
N ARG A 263 -8.86 -19.42 -17.16
CA ARG A 263 -8.30 -19.18 -18.50
C ARG A 263 -6.78 -19.17 -18.50
N VAL A 264 -6.15 -18.68 -17.44
CA VAL A 264 -4.68 -18.72 -17.28
C VAL A 264 -4.21 -20.17 -17.24
N ALA A 265 -4.89 -21.04 -16.48
CA ALA A 265 -4.59 -22.47 -16.48
C ALA A 265 -4.68 -23.10 -17.89
N GLY A 266 -5.69 -22.72 -18.68
CA GLY A 266 -5.88 -23.20 -20.06
C GLY A 266 -4.82 -22.70 -21.05
N LEU A 267 -3.92 -21.79 -20.70
CA LEU A 267 -2.84 -21.35 -21.61
C LEU A 267 -1.85 -22.49 -21.95
N THR A 268 -1.72 -23.47 -21.08
CA THR A 268 -0.87 -24.64 -21.32
C THR A 268 -1.35 -25.50 -22.49
N ASP A 269 -2.65 -25.44 -22.82
CA ASP A 269 -3.26 -26.23 -23.88
C ASP A 269 -2.94 -25.68 -25.30
N ILE A 270 -2.51 -24.44 -25.39
CA ILE A 270 -2.20 -23.76 -26.65
C ILE A 270 -0.69 -23.51 -26.83
N LEU A 271 0.16 -24.22 -26.07
CA LEU A 271 1.61 -24.13 -26.24
C LEU A 271 2.05 -24.64 -27.60
N SER A 272 2.93 -23.92 -28.28
CA SER A 272 3.45 -24.21 -29.62
C SER A 272 4.89 -23.74 -29.74
N GLU A 273 5.63 -24.34 -30.69
CA GLU A 273 6.95 -23.86 -31.10
C GLU A 273 6.86 -22.69 -32.10
N GLU A 274 5.67 -22.34 -32.56
CA GLU A 274 5.46 -21.23 -33.46
C GLU A 274 5.63 -19.91 -32.76
N SER A 275 6.28 -18.93 -33.43
CA SER A 275 6.42 -17.57 -32.92
C SER A 275 5.07 -16.86 -32.98
N VAL A 276 4.77 -16.08 -31.96
CA VAL A 276 3.58 -15.21 -31.95
C VAL A 276 3.69 -14.11 -33.03
N SER A 277 2.57 -13.54 -33.41
CA SER A 277 2.54 -12.41 -34.35
C SER A 277 3.29 -11.16 -33.79
N ASP A 278 3.82 -10.34 -34.70
CA ASP A 278 4.44 -9.04 -34.34
C ASP A 278 3.50 -8.17 -33.48
N GLU A 279 2.19 -8.29 -33.68
CA GLU A 279 1.18 -7.56 -32.89
C GLU A 279 1.09 -8.07 -31.48
N LEU A 280 1.07 -9.38 -31.25
CA LEU A 280 1.04 -9.96 -29.91
C LEU A 280 2.38 -9.74 -29.18
N GLU A 281 3.52 -9.86 -29.87
CA GLU A 281 4.83 -9.54 -29.31
C GLU A 281 4.88 -8.09 -28.79
N MET A 282 4.38 -7.14 -29.58
CA MET A 282 4.28 -5.73 -29.18
C MET A 282 3.39 -5.57 -27.93
N LYS A 283 2.23 -6.23 -27.89
CA LYS A 283 1.31 -6.18 -26.73
C LYS A 283 1.94 -6.79 -25.49
N LEU A 284 2.72 -7.85 -25.61
CA LEU A 284 3.49 -8.47 -24.55
C LEU A 284 4.49 -7.47 -23.94
N HIS A 285 5.34 -6.86 -24.77
CA HIS A 285 6.32 -5.88 -24.31
C HIS A 285 5.68 -4.62 -23.68
N ARG A 286 4.58 -4.14 -24.23
CA ARG A 286 3.76 -3.06 -23.60
C ARG A 286 3.20 -3.47 -22.25
N THR A 287 2.76 -4.73 -22.12
CA THR A 287 2.23 -5.23 -20.85
C THR A 287 3.32 -5.38 -19.81
N ILE A 288 4.53 -5.87 -20.16
CA ILE A 288 5.68 -5.89 -19.24
C ILE A 288 5.94 -4.47 -18.70
N LYS A 289 6.07 -3.49 -19.59
CA LYS A 289 6.30 -2.08 -19.22
C LYS A 289 5.20 -1.54 -18.31
N LYS A 290 3.95 -1.77 -18.67
CA LYS A 290 2.78 -1.29 -17.91
C LYS A 290 2.67 -1.93 -16.53
N VAL A 291 2.72 -3.25 -16.44
CA VAL A 291 2.60 -3.99 -15.19
C VAL A 291 3.74 -3.63 -14.23
N SER A 292 4.98 -3.54 -14.73
CA SER A 292 6.13 -3.12 -13.92
C SER A 292 5.91 -1.74 -13.30
N SER A 293 5.55 -0.75 -14.12
CA SER A 293 5.26 0.61 -13.63
C SER A 293 4.07 0.67 -12.68
N ASP A 294 3.02 -0.10 -12.96
CA ASP A 294 1.82 -0.12 -12.12
C ASP A 294 2.11 -0.72 -10.73
N ILE A 295 2.90 -1.79 -10.66
CA ILE A 295 3.30 -2.40 -9.37
C ILE A 295 4.13 -1.40 -8.53
N GLU A 296 5.11 -0.73 -9.13
CA GLU A 296 5.92 0.29 -8.44
C GLU A 296 5.08 1.44 -7.89
N ASN A 297 3.96 1.75 -8.53
CA ASN A 297 3.06 2.83 -8.15
C ASN A 297 1.81 2.36 -7.38
N LEU A 298 1.75 1.10 -6.92
CA LEU A 298 0.61 0.47 -6.23
C LEU A 298 -0.69 0.52 -7.02
N LYS A 299 -0.62 0.53 -8.36
CA LYS A 299 -1.77 0.49 -9.27
C LYS A 299 -2.10 -0.96 -9.66
N PHE A 300 -2.29 -1.81 -8.68
CA PHE A 300 -2.48 -3.24 -8.88
C PHE A 300 -3.70 -3.57 -9.73
N ASN A 301 -4.78 -2.81 -9.58
CA ASN A 301 -6.01 -2.98 -10.35
C ASN A 301 -5.77 -2.81 -11.86
N THR A 302 -4.98 -1.80 -12.27
CA THR A 302 -4.66 -1.58 -13.68
C THR A 302 -3.62 -2.56 -14.22
N ALA A 303 -2.70 -3.05 -13.37
CA ALA A 303 -1.79 -4.13 -13.71
C ALA A 303 -2.57 -5.42 -14.06
N ILE A 304 -3.49 -5.84 -13.17
CA ILE A 304 -4.34 -7.02 -13.38
C ILE A 304 -5.24 -6.83 -14.61
N ALA A 305 -5.85 -5.65 -14.79
CA ALA A 305 -6.64 -5.35 -16.00
C ALA A 305 -5.82 -5.50 -17.29
N SER A 306 -4.55 -5.11 -17.27
CA SER A 306 -3.65 -5.29 -18.42
C SER A 306 -3.38 -6.76 -18.72
N LEU A 307 -3.22 -7.59 -17.69
CA LEU A 307 -3.08 -9.04 -17.84
C LEU A 307 -4.37 -9.69 -18.33
N MET A 308 -5.54 -9.22 -17.85
CA MET A 308 -6.84 -9.68 -18.36
C MET A 308 -7.06 -9.27 -19.83
N THR A 309 -6.52 -8.17 -20.26
CA THR A 309 -6.54 -7.77 -21.67
C THR A 309 -5.59 -8.65 -22.48
N LEU A 310 -4.36 -8.86 -22.01
CA LEU A 310 -3.36 -9.66 -22.72
C LEU A 310 -3.82 -11.11 -22.95
N ILE A 311 -4.49 -11.74 -21.96
CA ILE A 311 -5.01 -13.10 -22.15
C ILE A 311 -6.09 -13.18 -23.25
N ASN A 312 -6.85 -12.10 -23.50
CA ASN A 312 -7.79 -12.06 -24.62
C ASN A 312 -7.04 -12.11 -25.95
N GLU A 313 -5.96 -11.35 -26.07
CA GLU A 313 -5.12 -11.32 -27.27
C GLU A 313 -4.43 -12.66 -27.52
N ILE A 314 -3.85 -13.27 -26.47
CA ILE A 314 -3.24 -14.60 -26.53
C ILE A 314 -4.27 -15.65 -26.97
N THR A 315 -5.49 -15.59 -26.42
CA THR A 315 -6.56 -16.51 -26.79
C THR A 315 -7.00 -16.33 -28.26
N ALA A 316 -7.01 -15.07 -28.74
CA ALA A 316 -7.34 -14.77 -30.14
C ALA A 316 -6.24 -15.21 -31.12
N GLU A 317 -4.97 -15.16 -30.71
CA GLU A 317 -3.84 -15.70 -31.48
C GLU A 317 -3.94 -17.22 -31.62
N GLY A 318 -4.41 -17.92 -30.59
CA GLY A 318 -4.65 -19.37 -30.60
C GLY A 318 -3.41 -20.22 -30.35
N HIS A 319 -2.24 -19.65 -30.23
CA HIS A 319 -0.99 -20.30 -29.83
C HIS A 319 -0.09 -19.39 -29.03
N LEU A 320 0.86 -19.96 -28.25
CA LEU A 320 1.78 -19.22 -27.40
C LEU A 320 3.06 -20.02 -27.22
N SER A 321 4.22 -19.36 -27.30
CA SER A 321 5.49 -20.03 -26.99
C SER A 321 5.67 -20.25 -25.50
N LYS A 322 6.53 -21.19 -25.11
CA LYS A 322 6.92 -21.40 -23.71
C LYS A 322 7.53 -20.15 -23.09
N ASP A 323 8.33 -19.40 -23.85
CA ASP A 323 8.98 -18.19 -23.36
C ASP A 323 7.96 -17.07 -23.12
N ASP A 324 6.98 -16.90 -24.00
CA ASP A 324 5.93 -15.92 -23.85
C ASP A 324 4.98 -16.25 -22.68
N LEU A 325 4.66 -17.56 -22.50
CA LEU A 325 3.92 -18.01 -21.31
C LEU A 325 4.71 -17.74 -20.03
N THR A 326 6.02 -17.96 -20.03
CA THR A 326 6.90 -17.66 -18.90
C THR A 326 6.86 -16.18 -18.55
N ILE A 327 6.87 -15.29 -19.53
CA ILE A 327 6.71 -13.86 -19.32
C ILE A 327 5.37 -13.56 -18.64
N PHE A 328 4.27 -14.12 -19.17
CA PHE A 328 2.94 -13.89 -18.65
C PHE A 328 2.80 -14.34 -17.19
N ILE A 329 3.24 -15.56 -16.85
CA ILE A 329 3.14 -16.07 -15.47
C ILE A 329 4.06 -15.32 -14.49
N LYS A 330 5.23 -14.85 -14.94
CA LYS A 330 6.08 -13.98 -14.12
C LYS A 330 5.39 -12.67 -13.75
N LEU A 331 4.71 -12.04 -14.70
CA LEU A 331 3.95 -10.81 -14.46
C LEU A 331 2.73 -11.05 -13.55
N LEU A 332 2.13 -12.22 -13.61
CA LEU A 332 0.96 -12.58 -12.80
C LEU A 332 1.33 -13.08 -11.40
N SER A 333 2.51 -13.68 -11.22
CA SER A 333 2.91 -14.37 -9.98
C SER A 333 2.78 -13.52 -8.69
N PRO A 334 3.01 -12.19 -8.65
CA PRO A 334 2.77 -11.41 -7.45
C PRO A 334 1.31 -11.40 -6.98
N PHE A 335 0.37 -11.58 -7.91
CA PHE A 335 -1.07 -11.59 -7.67
C PHE A 335 -1.62 -12.99 -7.39
N ALA A 336 -1.18 -13.97 -8.17
CA ALA A 336 -1.66 -15.36 -8.16
C ALA A 336 -0.47 -16.36 -8.15
N PRO A 337 0.28 -16.45 -7.03
CA PRO A 337 1.53 -17.20 -6.99
C PRO A 337 1.34 -18.71 -7.21
N HIS A 338 0.28 -19.32 -6.65
CA HIS A 338 0.14 -20.78 -6.68
C HIS A 338 -0.08 -21.30 -8.09
N ILE A 339 -1.02 -20.74 -8.83
CA ILE A 339 -1.26 -21.14 -10.21
C ILE A 339 -0.04 -20.88 -11.12
N CYS A 340 0.71 -19.79 -10.85
CA CYS A 340 1.90 -19.48 -11.63
C CYS A 340 3.04 -20.45 -11.36
N GLU A 341 3.24 -20.88 -10.11
CA GLU A 341 4.24 -21.92 -9.78
C GLU A 341 3.85 -23.27 -10.36
N GLU A 342 2.57 -23.68 -10.32
CA GLU A 342 2.08 -24.91 -10.96
C GLU A 342 2.34 -24.93 -12.48
N ILE A 343 2.04 -23.81 -13.15
CA ILE A 343 2.33 -23.68 -14.59
C ILE A 343 3.85 -23.71 -14.84
N TRP A 344 4.64 -23.05 -13.98
CA TRP A 344 6.10 -23.03 -14.07
C TRP A 344 6.69 -24.44 -13.99
N GLU A 345 6.25 -25.24 -13.02
CA GLU A 345 6.64 -26.64 -12.89
C GLU A 345 6.19 -27.47 -14.13
N PHE A 346 4.93 -27.30 -14.57
CA PHE A 346 4.37 -28.01 -15.73
C PHE A 346 5.19 -27.79 -17.01
N ILE A 347 5.66 -26.56 -17.25
CA ILE A 347 6.50 -26.25 -18.42
C ILE A 347 7.99 -26.59 -18.20
N GLY A 348 8.35 -27.24 -17.10
CA GLY A 348 9.71 -27.66 -16.77
C GLY A 348 10.62 -26.51 -16.36
N GLY A 349 10.10 -25.53 -15.63
CA GLY A 349 10.88 -24.48 -14.99
C GLY A 349 11.74 -25.01 -13.85
N GLU A 350 12.91 -24.44 -13.64
CA GLU A 350 13.81 -24.83 -12.55
C GLU A 350 13.68 -23.89 -11.35
N GLY A 351 13.63 -24.47 -10.14
CA GLY A 351 13.47 -23.71 -8.88
C GLY A 351 12.09 -23.05 -8.78
N LEU A 352 12.01 -22.01 -7.94
CA LEU A 352 10.77 -21.25 -7.74
C LEU A 352 10.68 -20.09 -8.74
N LEU A 353 9.52 -19.92 -9.37
CA LEU A 353 9.21 -18.77 -10.22
C LEU A 353 9.36 -17.45 -9.46
N ALA A 354 8.95 -17.43 -8.19
CA ALA A 354 8.99 -16.26 -7.33
C ALA A 354 10.40 -15.65 -7.11
N VAL A 355 11.46 -16.44 -7.27
CA VAL A 355 12.86 -15.96 -7.18
C VAL A 355 13.52 -15.77 -8.53
N SER A 356 12.80 -15.99 -9.64
CA SER A 356 13.30 -15.79 -10.99
C SER A 356 13.41 -14.30 -11.33
N GLU A 357 14.25 -13.96 -12.34
CA GLU A 357 14.36 -12.59 -12.80
C GLU A 357 13.04 -12.06 -13.39
N TRP A 358 12.72 -10.81 -13.01
CA TRP A 358 11.57 -10.09 -13.56
C TRP A 358 11.73 -9.85 -15.07
N PRO A 359 10.66 -9.99 -15.87
CA PRO A 359 10.76 -9.81 -17.32
C PRO A 359 11.16 -8.39 -17.70
N LYS A 360 12.03 -8.27 -18.69
CA LYS A 360 12.48 -6.97 -19.25
C LYS A 360 11.76 -6.73 -20.57
N TYR A 361 11.29 -5.52 -20.78
CA TYR A 361 10.73 -5.13 -22.07
C TYR A 361 11.79 -4.47 -22.95
N ASP A 362 11.62 -4.65 -24.26
CA ASP A 362 12.39 -3.92 -25.29
C ASP A 362 11.54 -2.73 -25.75
N GLU A 363 12.05 -1.51 -25.60
CA GLU A 363 11.34 -0.28 -26.01
C GLU A 363 11.03 -0.30 -27.51
N GLY A 364 11.93 -0.80 -28.36
CA GLY A 364 11.71 -0.92 -29.80
C GLY A 364 10.56 -1.83 -30.15
N LYS A 365 10.31 -2.87 -29.35
CA LYS A 365 9.19 -3.80 -29.54
C LYS A 365 7.85 -3.26 -28.97
N THR A 366 7.86 -2.19 -28.19
CA THR A 366 6.62 -1.54 -27.73
C THR A 366 5.95 -0.70 -28.81
N ILE A 367 6.64 -0.45 -29.91
CA ILE A 367 6.17 0.41 -31.02
C ILE A 367 5.61 -0.47 -32.12
N ALA A 368 4.37 -0.19 -32.55
CA ALA A 368 3.78 -0.91 -33.69
C ALA A 368 4.64 -0.73 -34.94
N LYS A 369 5.01 -1.82 -35.60
CA LYS A 369 5.77 -1.78 -36.86
C LYS A 369 4.99 -1.13 -37.97
N THR A 370 3.67 -1.24 -37.96
CA THR A 370 2.75 -0.69 -38.94
C THR A 370 1.62 0.08 -38.25
N VAL A 371 1.02 1.02 -38.95
CA VAL A 371 -0.15 1.79 -38.51
C VAL A 371 -1.20 1.83 -39.61
N GLU A 372 -2.46 1.68 -39.22
CA GLU A 372 -3.58 1.90 -40.13
C GLU A 372 -3.91 3.41 -40.17
N ILE A 373 -3.96 3.96 -41.37
CA ILE A 373 -4.27 5.38 -41.59
C ILE A 373 -5.43 5.56 -42.56
N GLY A 374 -6.22 6.62 -42.35
CA GLY A 374 -7.30 6.97 -43.27
C GLY A 374 -6.78 7.57 -44.58
N VAL A 375 -7.41 7.17 -45.69
CA VAL A 375 -7.15 7.80 -47.00
C VAL A 375 -8.38 8.61 -47.42
N GLN A 376 -8.14 9.90 -47.71
CA GLN A 376 -9.14 10.81 -48.18
C GLN A 376 -8.94 11.14 -49.65
N VAL A 377 -10.04 11.36 -50.37
CA VAL A 377 -10.05 12.02 -51.69
C VAL A 377 -11.00 13.21 -51.60
N ASN A 378 -10.46 14.40 -51.87
CA ASN A 378 -11.16 15.68 -51.72
C ASN A 378 -11.79 15.85 -50.30
N GLY A 379 -11.05 15.49 -49.24
CA GLY A 379 -11.47 15.63 -47.85
C GLY A 379 -12.48 14.60 -47.36
N LYS A 380 -12.94 13.67 -48.20
CA LYS A 380 -13.83 12.57 -47.82
C LYS A 380 -13.03 11.26 -47.64
N VAL A 381 -13.16 10.58 -46.51
CA VAL A 381 -12.55 9.29 -46.28
C VAL A 381 -13.08 8.27 -47.30
N ARG A 382 -12.17 7.56 -47.98
CA ARG A 382 -12.49 6.57 -49.02
C ARG A 382 -12.02 5.14 -48.66
N GLY A 383 -11.14 5.04 -47.69
CA GLY A 383 -10.63 3.78 -47.21
C GLY A 383 -9.58 3.98 -46.13
N THR A 384 -9.01 2.86 -45.67
CA THR A 384 -7.85 2.81 -44.77
C THR A 384 -6.75 1.97 -45.44
N ILE A 385 -5.51 2.29 -45.17
CA ILE A 385 -4.34 1.54 -45.61
C ILE A 385 -3.40 1.30 -44.41
N VAL A 386 -2.67 0.20 -44.46
CA VAL A 386 -1.62 -0.09 -43.50
C VAL A 386 -0.27 0.38 -44.04
N ILE A 387 0.42 1.22 -43.30
CA ILE A 387 1.74 1.73 -43.64
C ILE A 387 2.76 1.43 -42.54
N PRO A 388 4.08 1.32 -42.83
CA PRO A 388 5.11 1.28 -41.81
C PRO A 388 4.99 2.49 -40.86
N ASN A 389 5.21 2.26 -39.57
CA ASN A 389 5.20 3.34 -38.59
C ASN A 389 6.35 4.32 -38.85
N GLY A 390 6.06 5.62 -38.88
CA GLY A 390 7.03 6.63 -39.29
C GLY A 390 7.33 6.65 -40.79
N CYS A 391 6.47 6.05 -41.60
CA CYS A 391 6.61 5.98 -43.05
C CYS A 391 6.84 7.36 -43.65
N GLU A 392 7.79 7.48 -44.56
CA GLU A 392 8.00 8.69 -45.35
C GLU A 392 6.82 8.98 -46.24
N LYS A 393 6.65 10.26 -46.53
CA LYS A 393 5.52 10.82 -47.29
C LYS A 393 5.33 10.14 -48.65
N GLU A 394 6.43 9.99 -49.36
CA GLU A 394 6.45 9.42 -50.72
C GLU A 394 5.99 7.95 -50.68
N LYS A 395 6.45 7.18 -49.72
CA LYS A 395 6.07 5.78 -49.53
C LYS A 395 4.61 5.62 -49.12
N ALA A 396 4.10 6.51 -48.24
CA ALA A 396 2.69 6.53 -47.85
C ALA A 396 1.76 6.78 -49.03
N PHE A 397 2.12 7.67 -49.95
CA PHE A 397 1.36 7.89 -51.17
C PHE A 397 1.43 6.73 -52.17
N GLU A 398 2.60 6.09 -52.28
CA GLU A 398 2.75 4.92 -53.13
C GLU A 398 1.82 3.80 -52.67
N ILE A 399 1.83 3.47 -51.36
CA ILE A 399 0.95 2.45 -50.79
C ILE A 399 -0.54 2.84 -50.96
N ALA A 400 -0.89 4.09 -50.71
CA ALA A 400 -2.27 4.58 -50.89
C ALA A 400 -2.78 4.49 -52.33
N LYS A 401 -1.94 4.77 -53.32
CA LYS A 401 -2.26 4.66 -54.73
C LYS A 401 -2.34 3.21 -55.25
N ALA A 402 -1.62 2.29 -54.58
CA ALA A 402 -1.64 0.87 -54.92
C ALA A 402 -2.91 0.15 -54.40
N ASP A 403 -3.64 0.74 -53.44
CA ASP A 403 -4.91 0.17 -52.94
C ASP A 403 -5.98 0.31 -54.07
N GLU A 404 -6.55 -0.79 -54.52
CA GLU A 404 -7.53 -0.84 -55.64
C GLU A 404 -8.74 0.04 -55.41
N ARG A 405 -9.21 0.12 -54.15
CA ARG A 405 -10.36 0.95 -53.78
C ARG A 405 -10.02 2.45 -53.90
N ILE A 406 -8.85 2.85 -53.44
CA ILE A 406 -8.39 4.24 -53.52
C ILE A 406 -8.08 4.59 -54.99
N ALA A 407 -7.42 3.72 -55.73
CA ALA A 407 -7.11 3.89 -57.14
C ALA A 407 -8.38 4.18 -58.00
N SER A 408 -9.48 3.48 -57.73
CA SER A 408 -10.75 3.71 -58.42
C SER A 408 -11.33 5.12 -58.20
N PHE A 409 -11.07 5.74 -57.05
CA PHE A 409 -11.49 7.11 -56.80
C PHE A 409 -10.58 8.19 -57.46
N LEU A 410 -9.37 7.80 -57.84
CA LEU A 410 -8.39 8.67 -58.51
C LEU A 410 -8.42 8.52 -60.04
N GLU A 411 -9.00 7.42 -60.56
CA GLU A 411 -9.07 7.12 -61.98
C GLU A 411 -9.76 8.27 -62.76
N GLY A 412 -9.10 8.72 -63.84
CA GLY A 412 -9.60 9.80 -64.71
C GLY A 412 -9.53 11.19 -64.10
N LYS A 413 -8.89 11.41 -62.96
CA LYS A 413 -8.74 12.69 -62.25
C LYS A 413 -7.30 13.20 -62.29
N ASN A 414 -7.15 14.51 -62.43
CA ASN A 414 -5.85 15.16 -62.26
C ASN A 414 -5.58 15.46 -60.80
N LEU A 415 -4.50 14.90 -60.26
CA LEU A 415 -4.02 15.16 -58.90
C LEU A 415 -3.46 16.60 -58.82
N ILE A 416 -4.07 17.42 -57.96
CA ILE A 416 -3.69 18.83 -57.73
C ILE A 416 -2.72 18.92 -56.53
N LYS A 417 -3.01 18.20 -55.47
CA LYS A 417 -2.24 18.26 -54.21
C LYS A 417 -2.32 16.93 -53.44
N GLU A 418 -1.20 16.54 -52.85
CA GLU A 418 -1.09 15.39 -51.97
C GLU A 418 -0.69 15.88 -50.59
N ILE A 419 -1.47 15.48 -49.56
CA ILE A 419 -1.28 15.92 -48.19
C ILE A 419 -1.09 14.66 -47.35
N TYR A 420 0.00 14.61 -46.60
CA TYR A 420 0.30 13.53 -45.64
C TYR A 420 0.47 14.12 -44.25
N VAL A 421 -0.25 13.56 -43.30
CA VAL A 421 -0.03 13.78 -41.84
C VAL A 421 0.52 12.46 -41.29
N PRO A 422 1.75 12.44 -40.84
CA PRO A 422 2.44 11.21 -40.40
C PRO A 422 1.57 10.38 -39.43
N ASN A 423 1.46 9.07 -39.71
CA ASN A 423 0.71 8.09 -38.94
C ASN A 423 -0.79 8.44 -38.69
N LYS A 424 -1.38 9.34 -39.49
CA LYS A 424 -2.79 9.74 -39.32
C LYS A 424 -3.60 9.65 -40.59
N ILE A 425 -3.16 10.29 -41.65
CA ILE A 425 -4.00 10.44 -42.82
C ILE A 425 -3.20 10.75 -44.08
N VAL A 426 -3.66 10.22 -45.19
CA VAL A 426 -3.32 10.65 -46.56
C VAL A 426 -4.54 11.33 -47.16
N ASN A 427 -4.38 12.47 -47.84
CA ASN A 427 -5.45 13.13 -48.58
C ASN A 427 -5.00 13.53 -49.96
N PHE A 428 -5.69 13.01 -50.96
CA PHE A 428 -5.53 13.39 -52.39
C PHE A 428 -6.56 14.45 -52.75
N VAL A 429 -6.07 15.60 -53.22
CA VAL A 429 -6.93 16.62 -53.83
C VAL A 429 -6.87 16.46 -55.35
N ALA A 430 -7.97 16.04 -55.96
CA ALA A 430 -8.04 15.70 -57.37
C ALA A 430 -9.28 16.36 -58.03
N LYS A 431 -9.16 16.73 -59.30
CA LYS A 431 -10.19 17.37 -60.05
C LYS A 431 -10.41 16.63 -61.38
#